data_9f578a4dcd951da1b8c7742f4f4b867a
#
_entry.id   9f578a4dcd951da1b8c7742f4f4b867a
#
_cell.length_a   1.000
_cell.length_b   1.000
_cell.length_c   1.000
_cell.angle_alpha   90.00
_cell.angle_beta   90.00
_cell.angle_gamma   90.00
#
_symmetry.space_group_name_H-M   'P 1'
#
loop_
_entity.id
_entity.type
_entity.pdbx_description
1 polymer ?
#
loop_
_entity_poly.entity_id
_entity_poly.type
_entity_poly.pdbx_seq_one_letter_code
_entity_poly.pdbx_strand_id
1 'polypeptide(L)'
;MADAIRTMQARDVISARMASCYVTINGERILLLQAKTLEARVEKNKVEVPILGKSGLGHKTTNWNGTGSMTIYSNTSRFTKLVKQYKDSGEDVYFDMQVRTEDPTSNAGSQTIILKDVNLDSATIAAFDADGDWAEQDIDFTFEDFEVPEAFKDLDGMA
;
A
#
# COMPACT_ATOMS: atom_id res chain seq x y z
N MET A 1 1.74 -43.75 7.26
CA MET A 1 0.51 -43.07 6.80
C MET A 1 0.91 -41.79 6.07
N ALA A 2 0.47 -41.66 4.85
CA ALA A 2 0.76 -40.47 4.06
C ALA A 2 -0.07 -39.29 4.61
N ASP A 3 0.56 -38.13 4.78
CA ASP A 3 -0.16 -36.91 5.16
C ASP A 3 -1.11 -36.51 4.03
N ALA A 4 -2.33 -36.14 4.39
CA ALA A 4 -3.28 -35.60 3.42
C ALA A 4 -2.76 -34.26 2.87
N ILE A 5 -2.85 -34.13 1.55
CA ILE A 5 -2.54 -32.84 0.92
C ILE A 5 -3.60 -31.83 1.36
N ARG A 6 -3.16 -30.78 2.04
CA ARG A 6 -4.05 -29.70 2.44
C ARG A 6 -4.09 -28.64 1.35
N THR A 7 -5.28 -28.32 0.96
CA THR A 7 -5.53 -27.36 -0.13
C THR A 7 -6.37 -26.22 0.42
N MET A 8 -5.97 -24.98 0.10
CA MET A 8 -6.75 -23.81 0.44
C MET A 8 -8.11 -23.85 -0.27
N GLN A 9 -9.14 -23.45 0.44
CA GLN A 9 -10.48 -23.35 -0.16
C GLN A 9 -10.61 -22.00 -0.89
N ALA A 10 -11.35 -22.01 -2.00
CA ALA A 10 -11.58 -20.79 -2.76
C ALA A 10 -12.26 -19.68 -1.96
N ARG A 11 -13.11 -20.06 -0.99
CA ARG A 11 -13.78 -19.11 -0.11
C ARG A 11 -12.83 -18.29 0.77
N ASP A 12 -11.63 -18.82 1.03
CA ASP A 12 -10.64 -18.16 1.88
C ASP A 12 -9.79 -17.15 1.13
N VAL A 13 -9.93 -17.07 -0.18
CA VAL A 13 -9.27 -16.06 -0.99
C VAL A 13 -9.96 -14.70 -0.75
N ILE A 14 -9.18 -13.69 -0.43
CA ILE A 14 -9.69 -12.35 -0.18
C ILE A 14 -10.05 -11.67 -1.51
N SER A 15 -11.26 -11.17 -1.60
CA SER A 15 -11.64 -10.38 -2.78
C SER A 15 -10.89 -9.06 -2.82
N ALA A 16 -10.26 -8.76 -3.95
CA ALA A 16 -9.51 -7.52 -4.13
C ALA A 16 -10.39 -6.25 -4.04
N ARG A 17 -11.70 -6.40 -4.10
CA ARG A 17 -12.65 -5.29 -3.99
C ARG A 17 -13.08 -4.99 -2.56
N MET A 18 -12.76 -5.87 -1.62
CA MET A 18 -13.17 -5.75 -0.22
C MET A 18 -12.13 -4.99 0.59
N ALA A 19 -11.88 -3.75 0.19
CA ALA A 19 -10.91 -2.89 0.86
C ALA A 19 -11.47 -1.47 1.02
N SER A 20 -10.99 -0.79 2.04
CA SER A 20 -11.25 0.63 2.25
C SER A 20 -9.94 1.36 2.56
N CYS A 21 -9.88 2.61 2.16
CA CYS A 21 -8.73 3.46 2.39
C CYS A 21 -9.15 4.76 3.06
N TYR A 22 -8.51 5.07 4.18
CA TYR A 22 -8.68 6.34 4.89
C TYR A 22 -7.39 7.12 4.84
N VAL A 23 -7.50 8.41 4.62
CA VAL A 23 -6.37 9.32 4.59
C VAL A 23 -6.55 10.35 5.69
N THR A 24 -5.54 10.57 6.52
CA THR A 24 -5.55 11.60 7.57
C THR A 24 -4.58 12.70 7.17
N ILE A 25 -5.12 13.84 6.77
CA ILE A 25 -4.37 15.01 6.33
C ILE A 25 -4.72 16.17 7.26
N ASN A 26 -3.69 16.80 7.86
CA ASN A 26 -3.85 17.95 8.76
C ASN A 26 -4.86 17.70 9.89
N GLY A 27 -4.87 16.48 10.44
CA GLY A 27 -5.78 16.07 11.51
C GLY A 27 -7.19 15.70 11.06
N GLU A 28 -7.52 15.81 9.78
CA GLU A 28 -8.80 15.42 9.23
C GLU A 28 -8.72 14.02 8.61
N ARG A 29 -9.57 13.12 9.07
CA ARG A 29 -9.68 11.75 8.54
C ARG A 29 -10.72 11.71 7.42
N ILE A 30 -10.31 11.25 6.27
CA ILE A 30 -11.11 11.24 5.06
C ILE A 30 -11.19 9.82 4.52
N LEU A 31 -12.41 9.34 4.25
CA LEU A 31 -12.61 8.10 3.53
C LEU A 31 -12.38 8.35 2.03
N LEU A 32 -11.44 7.65 1.45
CA LEU A 32 -11.07 7.83 0.05
C LEU A 32 -11.99 6.95 -0.83
N LEU A 33 -13.16 7.46 -1.12
CA LEU A 33 -14.15 6.77 -1.95
C LEU A 33 -13.70 6.64 -3.41
N GLN A 34 -12.83 7.52 -3.84
CA GLN A 34 -12.35 7.58 -5.22
C GLN A 34 -11.25 6.57 -5.53
N ALA A 35 -10.74 5.87 -4.54
CA ALA A 35 -9.66 4.92 -4.74
C ALA A 35 -10.11 3.75 -5.60
N LYS A 36 -9.38 3.50 -6.68
CA LYS A 36 -9.60 2.37 -7.58
C LYS A 36 -8.59 1.26 -7.31
N THR A 37 -7.32 1.62 -7.24
CA THR A 37 -6.23 0.70 -6.93
C THR A 37 -5.26 1.34 -5.97
N LEU A 38 -4.61 0.52 -5.16
CA LEU A 38 -3.55 0.96 -4.26
C LEU A 38 -2.58 -0.19 -4.06
N GLU A 39 -1.30 0.11 -4.15
CA GLU A 39 -0.22 -0.83 -3.86
C GLU A 39 0.85 -0.11 -3.07
N ALA A 40 1.24 -0.67 -1.93
CA ALA A 40 2.36 -0.19 -1.13
C ALA A 40 3.36 -1.32 -0.95
N ARG A 41 4.63 -1.01 -1.14
CA ARG A 41 5.71 -2.00 -1.14
C ARG A 41 6.84 -1.55 -0.24
N VAL A 42 7.46 -2.53 0.41
CA VAL A 42 8.70 -2.34 1.17
C VAL A 42 9.82 -3.08 0.44
N GLU A 43 10.90 -2.38 0.17
CA GLU A 43 12.07 -2.94 -0.47
C GLU A 43 13.26 -2.82 0.48
N LYS A 44 13.92 -3.94 0.74
CA LYS A 44 15.12 -3.97 1.56
C LYS A 44 16.35 -3.77 0.69
N ASN A 45 17.25 -2.93 1.16
CA ASN A 45 18.58 -2.79 0.56
C ASN A 45 19.55 -3.73 1.25
N LYS A 46 20.11 -4.66 0.49
CA LYS A 46 21.03 -5.68 0.99
C LYS A 46 22.41 -5.47 0.43
N VAL A 47 23.44 -5.76 1.24
CA VAL A 47 24.82 -5.79 0.82
C VAL A 47 25.33 -7.22 0.93
N GLU A 48 26.26 -7.58 0.05
CA GLU A 48 26.95 -8.86 0.07
C GLU A 48 27.99 -8.85 1.19
N VAL A 49 28.01 -9.93 1.96
CA VAL A 49 28.95 -10.09 3.08
C VAL A 49 29.76 -11.36 2.85
N PRO A 50 31.08 -11.23 2.61
CA PRO A 50 31.95 -12.40 2.53
C PRO A 50 32.11 -13.03 3.93
N ILE A 51 31.96 -14.36 3.97
CA ILE A 51 32.04 -15.13 5.21
C ILE A 51 33.18 -16.13 5.10
N LEU A 52 34.11 -16.08 6.08
CA LEU A 52 35.25 -16.99 6.13
C LEU A 52 34.77 -18.44 6.22
N GLY A 53 35.32 -19.31 5.41
CA GLY A 53 34.97 -20.72 5.37
C GLY A 53 33.78 -21.06 4.48
N LYS A 54 33.16 -20.08 3.83
CA LYS A 54 32.08 -20.30 2.87
C LYS A 54 32.49 -19.81 1.48
N SER A 55 32.15 -20.59 0.46
CA SER A 55 32.34 -20.17 -0.94
C SER A 55 31.22 -19.22 -1.41
N GLY A 56 30.01 -19.33 -0.85
CA GLY A 56 28.91 -18.43 -1.15
C GLY A 56 28.97 -17.16 -0.32
N LEU A 57 28.42 -16.08 -0.88
CA LEU A 57 28.33 -14.80 -0.18
C LEU A 57 27.05 -14.75 0.66
N GLY A 58 27.17 -14.18 1.87
CA GLY A 58 26.03 -13.82 2.68
C GLY A 58 25.45 -12.48 2.25
N HIS A 59 24.23 -12.22 2.66
CA HIS A 59 23.56 -10.94 2.37
C HIS A 59 23.01 -10.36 3.67
N LYS A 60 23.27 -9.10 3.90
CA LYS A 60 22.78 -8.40 5.09
C LYS A 60 21.98 -7.16 4.69
N THR A 61 20.80 -7.01 5.28
CA THR A 61 19.97 -5.84 5.09
C THR A 61 20.58 -4.64 5.82
N THR A 62 20.76 -3.53 5.12
CA THR A 62 21.27 -2.28 5.69
C THR A 62 20.14 -1.32 6.03
N ASN A 63 19.13 -1.22 5.17
CA ASN A 63 17.96 -0.37 5.38
C ASN A 63 16.79 -0.86 4.51
N TRP A 64 15.67 -0.18 4.60
CA TRP A 64 14.52 -0.44 3.75
C TRP A 64 13.93 0.86 3.23
N ASN A 65 13.17 0.75 2.17
CA ASN A 65 12.51 1.87 1.53
C ASN A 65 11.04 1.53 1.27
N GLY A 66 10.15 2.44 1.61
CA GLY A 66 8.72 2.28 1.40
C GLY A 66 8.24 3.14 0.24
N THR A 67 7.66 2.49 -0.75
CA THR A 67 7.08 3.15 -1.93
C THR A 67 5.69 2.61 -2.20
N GLY A 68 4.89 3.40 -2.88
CA GLY A 68 3.56 2.97 -3.26
C GLY A 68 3.02 3.78 -4.42
N SER A 69 1.95 3.25 -4.98
CA SER A 69 1.20 3.92 -6.04
C SER A 69 -0.28 3.68 -5.83
N MET A 70 -1.08 4.63 -6.26
CA MET A 70 -2.53 4.45 -6.30
C MET A 70 -3.12 5.13 -7.52
N THR A 71 -4.24 4.59 -7.97
CA THR A 71 -5.06 5.19 -9.01
C THR A 71 -6.40 5.56 -8.39
N ILE A 72 -6.80 6.79 -8.57
CA ILE A 72 -8.08 7.29 -8.10
C ILE A 72 -8.88 7.84 -9.28
N TYR A 73 -10.19 7.86 -9.13
CA TYR A 73 -11.04 8.55 -10.08
C TYR A 73 -10.83 10.06 -9.98
N SER A 74 -10.81 10.75 -11.13
CA SER A 74 -10.44 12.16 -11.21
C SER A 74 -11.62 13.07 -10.86
N ASN A 75 -12.24 12.86 -9.71
CA ASN A 75 -13.34 13.68 -9.21
C ASN A 75 -13.00 14.40 -7.90
N THR A 76 -11.72 14.46 -7.57
CA THR A 76 -11.21 15.19 -6.40
C THR A 76 -9.96 15.96 -6.78
N SER A 77 -9.76 17.11 -6.16
CA SER A 77 -8.57 17.94 -6.35
C SER A 77 -7.66 17.97 -5.12
N ARG A 78 -7.92 17.13 -4.11
CA ARG A 78 -7.16 17.17 -2.86
C ARG A 78 -5.66 16.95 -3.07
N PHE A 79 -5.30 15.93 -3.82
CA PHE A 79 -3.89 15.61 -4.07
C PHE A 79 -3.23 16.62 -4.99
N THR A 80 -3.95 17.15 -5.96
CA THR A 80 -3.48 18.23 -6.81
C THR A 80 -3.17 19.49 -5.99
N LYS A 81 -4.01 19.81 -5.00
CA LYS A 81 -3.79 20.94 -4.09
C LYS A 81 -2.56 20.75 -3.22
N LEU A 82 -2.28 19.53 -2.75
CA LEU A 82 -1.08 19.23 -1.98
C LEU A 82 0.19 19.47 -2.79
N VAL A 83 0.22 19.02 -4.03
CA VAL A 83 1.34 19.25 -4.93
C VAL A 83 1.51 20.74 -5.24
N LYS A 84 0.41 21.45 -5.44
CA LYS A 84 0.41 22.89 -5.67
C LYS A 84 0.94 23.64 -4.45
N GLN A 85 0.56 23.25 -3.25
CA GLN A 85 1.05 23.86 -2.01
C GLN A 85 2.57 23.77 -1.90
N TYR A 86 3.14 22.59 -2.20
CA TYR A 86 4.59 22.44 -2.21
C TYR A 86 5.25 23.36 -3.24
N LYS A 87 4.70 23.41 -4.45
CA LYS A 87 5.24 24.23 -5.53
C LYS A 87 5.22 25.72 -5.17
N ASP A 88 4.16 26.20 -4.55
CA ASP A 88 3.96 27.62 -4.28
C ASP A 88 4.69 28.12 -3.01
N SER A 89 4.71 27.31 -1.95
CA SER A 89 5.25 27.71 -0.65
C SER A 89 6.51 26.95 -0.23
N GLY A 90 6.85 25.85 -0.88
CA GLY A 90 7.93 24.99 -0.46
C GLY A 90 7.60 24.10 0.74
N GLU A 91 6.40 24.20 1.28
CA GLU A 91 5.93 23.32 2.35
C GLU A 91 5.41 22.02 1.78
N ASP A 92 6.01 20.92 2.21
CA ASP A 92 5.55 19.60 1.87
C ASP A 92 4.62 19.05 2.96
N VAL A 93 3.67 18.22 2.57
CA VAL A 93 2.67 17.68 3.49
C VAL A 93 2.88 16.18 3.63
N TYR A 94 3.09 15.76 4.86
CA TYR A 94 3.13 14.35 5.24
C TYR A 94 1.79 13.97 5.87
N PHE A 95 1.28 12.82 5.49
CA PHE A 95 -0.01 12.35 5.99
C PHE A 95 0.03 10.86 6.26
N ASP A 96 -0.99 10.38 6.97
CA ASP A 96 -1.13 8.95 7.26
C ASP A 96 -2.22 8.35 6.38
N MET A 97 -2.03 7.10 6.00
CA MET A 97 -2.97 6.36 5.16
C MET A 97 -3.28 5.01 5.80
N GLN A 98 -4.54 4.75 6.04
CA GLN A 98 -5.01 3.48 6.60
C GLN A 98 -5.72 2.67 5.53
N VAL A 99 -5.24 1.46 5.31
CA VAL A 99 -5.84 0.51 4.36
C VAL A 99 -6.38 -0.66 5.15
N ARG A 100 -7.67 -0.92 5.04
CA ARG A 100 -8.33 -2.05 5.67
C ARG A 100 -8.87 -2.99 4.60
N THR A 101 -8.53 -4.26 4.72
CA THR A 101 -9.01 -5.33 3.84
C THR A 101 -9.76 -6.35 4.67
N GLU A 102 -10.99 -6.62 4.29
CA GLU A 102 -11.84 -7.59 4.99
C GLU A 102 -12.76 -8.28 4.00
N ASP A 103 -12.74 -9.61 4.00
CA ASP A 103 -13.70 -10.41 3.26
C ASP A 103 -14.45 -11.30 4.25
N PRO A 104 -15.74 -11.05 4.50
CA PRO A 104 -16.52 -11.83 5.47
C PRO A 104 -16.64 -13.31 5.13
N THR A 105 -16.45 -13.69 3.87
CA THR A 105 -16.50 -15.07 3.42
C THR A 105 -15.24 -15.86 3.79
N SER A 106 -14.12 -15.17 3.89
CA SER A 106 -12.83 -15.78 4.22
C SER A 106 -12.68 -16.02 5.71
N ASN A 107 -12.06 -17.13 6.08
CA ASN A 107 -11.69 -17.42 7.46
C ASN A 107 -10.44 -16.65 7.92
N ALA A 108 -9.76 -15.94 7.02
CA ALA A 108 -8.59 -15.14 7.35
C ALA A 108 -8.91 -13.90 8.18
N GLY A 109 -10.16 -13.43 8.16
CA GLY A 109 -10.60 -12.26 8.90
C GLY A 109 -10.27 -10.96 8.18
N SER A 110 -9.80 -9.96 8.93
CA SER A 110 -9.50 -8.64 8.40
C SER A 110 -8.06 -8.23 8.68
N GLN A 111 -7.53 -7.34 7.86
CA GLN A 111 -6.20 -6.77 8.04
C GLN A 111 -6.28 -5.26 7.89
N THR A 112 -5.64 -4.56 8.82
CA THR A 112 -5.50 -3.11 8.79
C THR A 112 -4.02 -2.77 8.77
N ILE A 113 -3.62 -1.94 7.81
CA ILE A 113 -2.25 -1.44 7.69
C ILE A 113 -2.32 0.09 7.68
N ILE A 114 -1.47 0.70 8.51
CA ILE A 114 -1.35 2.15 8.57
C ILE A 114 0.02 2.52 8.01
N LEU A 115 0.02 3.26 6.91
CA LEU A 115 1.22 3.85 6.34
C LEU A 115 1.43 5.22 6.97
N LYS A 116 2.61 5.46 7.52
CA LYS A 116 2.94 6.70 8.21
C LYS A 116 3.89 7.57 7.40
N ASP A 117 3.72 8.87 7.55
CA ASP A 117 4.55 9.87 6.87
C ASP A 117 4.56 9.64 5.36
N VAL A 118 3.37 9.50 4.80
CA VAL A 118 3.18 9.37 3.36
C VAL A 118 3.38 10.75 2.72
N ASN A 119 4.21 10.77 1.70
CA ASN A 119 4.49 11.98 0.93
C ASN A 119 4.29 11.68 -0.56
N LEU A 120 3.67 12.59 -1.27
CA LEU A 120 3.43 12.43 -2.69
C LEU A 120 4.72 12.65 -3.48
N ASP A 121 5.05 11.68 -4.30
CA ASP A 121 6.22 11.71 -5.17
C ASP A 121 5.86 12.30 -6.53
N SER A 122 4.77 11.83 -7.10
CA SER A 122 4.21 12.34 -8.35
C SER A 122 2.70 12.18 -8.36
N ALA A 123 2.03 13.04 -9.11
CA ALA A 123 0.59 12.98 -9.28
C ALA A 123 0.22 13.51 -10.67
N THR A 124 -0.78 12.89 -11.29
CA THR A 124 -1.37 13.42 -12.50
C THR A 124 -2.22 14.63 -12.15
N ILE A 125 -1.86 15.80 -12.66
CA ILE A 125 -2.57 17.05 -12.35
C ILE A 125 -3.61 17.43 -13.40
N ALA A 126 -3.42 16.97 -14.63
CA ALA A 126 -4.36 17.21 -15.71
C ALA A 126 -4.26 16.09 -16.75
N ALA A 127 -5.38 15.52 -17.11
CA ALA A 127 -5.45 14.50 -18.15
C ALA A 127 -6.88 14.45 -18.69
N PHE A 128 -7.01 14.20 -19.98
CA PHE A 128 -8.30 13.86 -20.57
C PHE A 128 -8.09 12.95 -21.79
N ASP A 129 -9.07 12.12 -22.05
CA ASP A 129 -9.09 11.21 -23.19
C ASP A 129 -10.52 11.14 -23.71
N ALA A 130 -10.73 11.64 -24.91
CA ALA A 130 -12.05 11.70 -25.54
C ALA A 130 -12.62 10.29 -25.84
N ASP A 131 -11.73 9.32 -26.04
CA ASP A 131 -12.10 7.93 -26.32
C ASP A 131 -12.16 7.07 -25.04
N GLY A 132 -11.77 7.62 -23.89
CA GLY A 132 -11.79 6.94 -22.60
C GLY A 132 -13.18 6.90 -21.97
N ASP A 133 -13.41 5.92 -21.12
CA ASP A 133 -14.68 5.74 -20.42
C ASP A 133 -14.82 6.67 -19.21
N TRP A 134 -13.74 6.95 -18.52
CA TRP A 134 -13.71 7.83 -17.33
C TRP A 134 -12.34 8.44 -17.14
N ALA A 135 -12.27 9.48 -16.29
CA ALA A 135 -11.02 10.13 -15.94
C ALA A 135 -10.40 9.52 -14.69
N GLU A 136 -9.10 9.29 -14.72
CA GLU A 136 -8.32 8.74 -13.61
C GLU A 136 -7.08 9.59 -13.33
N GLN A 137 -6.59 9.51 -12.09
CA GLN A 137 -5.33 10.09 -11.68
C GLN A 137 -4.41 9.02 -11.13
N ASP A 138 -3.16 8.99 -11.57
CA ASP A 138 -2.13 8.13 -11.03
C ASP A 138 -1.28 8.93 -10.05
N ILE A 139 -1.07 8.38 -8.86
CA ILE A 139 -0.34 9.01 -7.78
C ILE A 139 0.71 8.04 -7.28
N ASP A 140 1.97 8.48 -7.28
CA ASP A 140 3.06 7.76 -6.66
C ASP A 140 3.42 8.44 -5.34
N PHE A 141 3.74 7.65 -4.34
CA PHE A 141 4.07 8.15 -3.02
C PHE A 141 5.17 7.32 -2.35
N THR A 142 5.76 7.91 -1.32
CA THR A 142 6.69 7.23 -0.42
C THR A 142 6.12 7.24 0.98
N PHE A 143 6.52 6.31 1.82
CA PHE A 143 6.17 6.32 3.24
C PHE A 143 7.39 5.96 4.07
N GLU A 144 7.46 6.47 5.29
CA GLU A 144 8.63 6.31 6.15
C GLU A 144 8.46 5.18 7.16
N ASP A 145 7.23 4.84 7.52
CA ASP A 145 6.94 3.78 8.48
C ASP A 145 5.58 3.16 8.19
N PHE A 146 5.34 1.99 8.75
CA PHE A 146 4.03 1.35 8.67
C PHE A 146 3.77 0.53 9.92
N GLU A 147 2.49 0.36 10.25
CA GLU A 147 2.03 -0.48 11.36
C GLU A 147 0.95 -1.43 10.88
N VAL A 148 0.87 -2.57 11.54
CA VAL A 148 -0.16 -3.59 11.28
C VAL A 148 -0.93 -3.81 12.58
N PRO A 149 -1.86 -2.89 12.95
CA PRO A 149 -2.63 -3.02 14.19
C PRO A 149 -3.54 -4.24 14.20
N GLU A 150 -3.95 -4.71 13.03
CA GLU A 150 -4.76 -5.91 12.87
C GLU A 150 -4.24 -6.71 11.69
N ALA A 151 -3.92 -7.98 11.90
CA ALA A 151 -3.40 -8.87 10.88
C ALA A 151 -4.40 -9.98 10.55
N PHE A 152 -4.30 -10.53 9.35
CA PHE A 152 -5.05 -11.73 9.00
C PHE A 152 -4.66 -12.87 9.93
N LYS A 153 -5.61 -13.76 10.18
CA LYS A 153 -5.37 -15.01 10.89
C LYS A 153 -4.83 -16.04 9.91
N ASP A 154 -3.93 -16.88 10.39
CA ASP A 154 -3.49 -18.02 9.63
C ASP A 154 -4.66 -18.99 9.40
N LEU A 155 -4.75 -19.52 8.19
CA LEU A 155 -5.74 -20.54 7.87
C LEU A 155 -5.33 -21.86 8.55
N ASP A 156 -6.33 -22.70 8.86
CA ASP A 156 -6.08 -24.02 9.42
C ASP A 156 -5.17 -24.82 8.50
N GLY A 157 -4.08 -25.33 9.05
CA GLY A 157 -3.12 -26.14 8.31
C GLY A 157 -1.93 -25.37 7.74
N MET A 158 -1.84 -24.05 7.99
CA MET A 158 -0.68 -23.24 7.59
C MET A 158 0.50 -23.39 8.57
N ALA A 159 0.24 -23.83 9.75
CA ALA A 159 1.28 -23.95 10.79
C ALA A 159 2.31 -25.02 10.48
#